data_c500f3c7bdeff03b23d7f3fe68ca15cc
#
_entry.id   c500f3c7bdeff03b23d7f3fe68ca15cc
#
_cell.length_a   1.000
_cell.length_b   1.000
_cell.length_c   1.000
_cell.angle_alpha   90.00
_cell.angle_beta   90.00
_cell.angle_gamma   90.00
#
_symmetry.space_group_name_H-M   'P 1'
#
loop_
_entity.id
_entity.type
_entity.pdbx_description
1 polymer ?
#
loop_
_entity_poly.entity_id
_entity_poly.type
_entity_poly.pdbx_seq_one_letter_code
_entity_poly.pdbx_strand_id
1 'polypeptide(L)'
;VYAESGLKGVLMASRLSGLPPNLTARFTPGTLISSYEVFEALRRGLAVPFRKRDPEGLRSISELKACDKGGMIFQPEPGVYEQVHQIDFTSLYPSIIVKYNLSPETIEHPEQTGFLSTVISSLLNLRIETKRRKKTNPDYAGIDSVLKWMLVTCFGYTGYRNAKFGQIQVHERIT
;
A
#
# COMPACT_ATOMS: atom_id res chain seq x y z
N VAL A 1 -10.78 -6.33 -9.86
CA VAL A 1 -11.42 -5.92 -8.58
C VAL A 1 -12.77 -6.59 -8.39
N TYR A 2 -13.67 -6.53 -9.38
CA TYR A 2 -15.04 -7.08 -9.22
C TYR A 2 -15.04 -8.59 -8.90
N ALA A 3 -14.22 -9.37 -9.58
CA ALA A 3 -14.15 -10.82 -9.38
C ALA A 3 -13.79 -11.22 -7.93
N GLU A 4 -13.03 -10.38 -7.23
CA GLU A 4 -12.52 -10.68 -5.89
C GLU A 4 -13.33 -10.01 -4.77
N SER A 5 -13.90 -8.85 -5.04
CA SER A 5 -14.52 -8.02 -4.01
C SER A 5 -16.03 -7.76 -4.19
N GLY A 6 -16.58 -8.17 -5.34
CA GLY A 6 -17.99 -7.96 -5.67
C GLY A 6 -18.39 -6.48 -5.80
N LEU A 7 -19.68 -6.24 -5.93
CA LEU A 7 -20.21 -4.89 -6.15
C LEU A 7 -19.88 -3.92 -5.01
N LYS A 8 -19.98 -4.35 -3.75
CA LYS A 8 -19.70 -3.48 -2.59
C LYS A 8 -18.24 -3.04 -2.54
N GLY A 9 -17.31 -3.93 -2.91
CA GLY A 9 -15.89 -3.59 -3.04
C GLY A 9 -15.64 -2.60 -4.17
N VAL A 10 -16.27 -2.79 -5.34
CA VAL A 10 -16.16 -1.85 -6.47
C VAL A 10 -16.68 -0.47 -6.10
N LEU A 11 -17.83 -0.37 -5.45
CA LEU A 11 -18.41 0.91 -5.04
C LEU A 11 -17.51 1.62 -4.01
N MET A 12 -16.93 0.88 -3.07
CA MET A 12 -15.96 1.44 -2.12
C MET A 12 -14.71 1.95 -2.83
N ALA A 13 -14.11 1.14 -3.72
CA ALA A 13 -12.95 1.54 -4.51
C ALA A 13 -13.22 2.77 -5.39
N SER A 14 -14.40 2.85 -6.00
CA SER A 14 -14.85 4.00 -6.77
C SER A 14 -14.90 5.28 -5.92
N ARG A 15 -15.47 5.20 -4.74
CA ARG A 15 -15.53 6.34 -3.80
C ARG A 15 -14.15 6.80 -3.33
N LEU A 16 -13.24 5.87 -3.08
CA LEU A 16 -11.89 6.19 -2.64
C LEU A 16 -11.05 6.80 -3.77
N SER A 17 -11.12 6.23 -4.95
CA SER A 17 -10.29 6.66 -6.09
C SER A 17 -10.83 7.84 -6.89
N GLY A 18 -12.09 8.23 -6.64
CA GLY A 18 -12.78 9.25 -7.43
C GLY A 18 -13.12 8.82 -8.86
N LEU A 19 -13.02 7.52 -9.16
CA LEU A 19 -13.24 6.96 -10.48
C LEU A 19 -14.65 6.36 -10.63
N PRO A 20 -15.25 6.38 -11.85
CA PRO A 20 -16.53 5.73 -12.10
C PRO A 20 -16.47 4.22 -11.81
N PRO A 21 -17.57 3.61 -11.29
CA PRO A 21 -17.59 2.18 -10.92
C PRO A 21 -17.29 1.22 -12.08
N ASN A 22 -17.69 1.54 -13.31
CA ASN A 22 -17.43 0.74 -14.50
C ASN A 22 -15.94 0.65 -14.86
N LEU A 23 -15.17 1.72 -14.62
CA LEU A 23 -13.72 1.71 -14.78
C LEU A 23 -13.07 0.98 -13.60
N THR A 24 -13.47 1.30 -12.38
CA THR A 24 -12.95 0.68 -11.16
C THR A 24 -13.08 -0.83 -11.16
N ALA A 25 -14.18 -1.37 -11.66
CA ALA A 25 -14.41 -2.81 -11.75
C ALA A 25 -13.34 -3.55 -12.60
N ARG A 26 -12.75 -2.87 -13.57
CA ARG A 26 -11.75 -3.41 -14.52
C ARG A 26 -10.31 -3.15 -14.09
N PHE A 27 -10.08 -2.27 -13.14
CA PHE A 27 -8.74 -1.85 -12.74
C PHE A 27 -8.04 -2.88 -11.85
N THR A 28 -6.72 -2.85 -11.92
CA THR A 28 -5.85 -3.57 -10.98
C THR A 28 -5.74 -2.82 -9.65
N PRO A 29 -5.40 -3.49 -8.55
CA PRO A 29 -5.14 -2.83 -7.28
C PRO A 29 -4.10 -1.70 -7.37
N GLY A 30 -3.09 -1.86 -8.23
CA GLY A 30 -2.07 -0.84 -8.48
C GLY A 30 -2.62 0.43 -9.11
N THR A 31 -3.50 0.29 -10.09
CA THR A 31 -4.18 1.45 -10.68
C THR A 31 -5.09 2.13 -9.65
N LEU A 32 -5.75 1.36 -8.79
CA LEU A 32 -6.61 1.92 -7.75
C LEU A 32 -5.82 2.73 -6.71
N ILE A 33 -4.71 2.19 -6.21
CA ILE A 33 -3.90 2.92 -5.21
C ILE A 33 -3.31 4.20 -5.81
N SER A 34 -2.78 4.14 -7.04
CA SER A 34 -2.28 5.33 -7.73
C SER A 34 -3.37 6.38 -7.95
N SER A 35 -4.58 5.96 -8.34
CA SER A 35 -5.70 6.88 -8.52
C SER A 35 -6.16 7.49 -7.19
N TYR A 36 -6.18 6.70 -6.12
CA TYR A 36 -6.49 7.18 -4.78
C TYR A 36 -5.48 8.22 -4.29
N GLU A 37 -4.18 7.98 -4.46
CA GLU A 37 -3.12 8.92 -4.11
C GLU A 37 -3.27 10.24 -4.90
N VAL A 38 -3.51 10.16 -6.20
CA VAL A 38 -3.76 11.34 -7.03
C VAL A 38 -5.01 12.09 -6.56
N PHE A 39 -6.11 11.38 -6.31
CA PHE A 39 -7.35 11.99 -5.83
C PHE A 39 -7.17 12.70 -4.48
N GLU A 40 -6.47 12.08 -3.54
CA GLU A 40 -6.17 12.68 -2.24
C GLU A 40 -5.20 13.88 -2.36
N ALA A 41 -4.22 13.83 -3.27
CA ALA A 41 -3.35 14.96 -3.53
C ALA A 41 -4.13 16.17 -4.08
N LEU A 42 -4.99 15.94 -5.06
CA LEU A 42 -5.84 17.00 -5.64
C LEU A 42 -6.81 17.59 -4.61
N ARG A 43 -7.42 16.76 -3.77
CA ARG A 43 -8.30 17.24 -2.68
C ARG A 43 -7.59 18.13 -1.67
N ARG A 44 -6.30 17.95 -1.49
CA ARG A 44 -5.44 18.72 -0.58
C ARG A 44 -4.75 19.91 -1.26
N GLY A 45 -5.04 20.15 -2.54
CA GLY A 45 -4.39 21.20 -3.32
C GLY A 45 -2.91 20.95 -3.60
N LEU A 46 -2.46 19.70 -3.51
CA LEU A 46 -1.08 19.32 -3.77
C LEU A 46 -0.85 19.10 -5.27
N ALA A 47 0.29 19.55 -5.76
CA ALA A 47 0.69 19.33 -7.15
C ALA A 47 0.99 17.85 -7.39
N VAL A 48 0.40 17.29 -8.45
CA VAL A 48 0.65 15.91 -8.88
C VAL A 48 1.69 15.92 -9.99
N PRO A 49 2.83 15.23 -9.84
CA PRO A 49 3.85 15.21 -10.88
C PRO A 49 3.32 14.55 -12.15
N PHE A 50 3.45 15.22 -13.30
CA PHE A 50 3.04 14.65 -14.58
C PHE A 50 3.93 13.45 -14.95
N ARG A 51 5.24 13.62 -14.79
CA ARG A 51 6.25 12.55 -14.93
C ARG A 51 7.19 12.60 -13.73
N LYS A 52 7.68 11.46 -13.31
CA LYS A 52 8.77 11.39 -12.33
C LYS A 52 10.03 11.96 -13.01
N ARG A 53 10.60 13.03 -12.42
CA ARG A 53 11.69 13.79 -13.04
C ARG A 53 13.06 13.13 -12.84
N ASP A 54 13.24 12.46 -11.71
CA ASP A 54 14.50 11.83 -11.37
C ASP A 54 14.42 10.33 -11.65
N PRO A 55 14.96 9.86 -12.79
CA PRO A 55 15.20 8.43 -12.95
C PRO A 55 16.19 8.03 -11.86
N GLU A 56 15.78 7.15 -10.99
CA GLU A 56 16.68 6.52 -10.03
C GLU A 56 17.86 5.95 -10.80
N GLY A 57 19.09 6.22 -10.34
CA GLY A 57 20.30 5.74 -10.98
C GLY A 57 20.30 4.21 -11.12
N LEU A 58 21.02 3.71 -12.11
CA LEU A 58 21.24 2.27 -12.24
C LEU A 58 21.97 1.76 -11.00
N ARG A 59 21.44 0.70 -10.41
CA ARG A 59 22.05 0.00 -9.28
C ARG A 59 22.56 -1.36 -9.70
N SER A 60 23.64 -1.78 -9.13
CA SER A 60 24.14 -3.15 -9.29
C SER A 60 23.20 -4.15 -8.60
N ILE A 61 23.24 -5.40 -9.01
CA ILE A 61 22.45 -6.48 -8.36
C ILE A 61 22.83 -6.64 -6.89
N SER A 62 24.11 -6.42 -6.55
CA SER A 62 24.58 -6.47 -5.17
C SER A 62 23.99 -5.36 -4.31
N GLU A 63 23.91 -4.13 -4.82
CA GLU A 63 23.27 -3.01 -4.14
C GLU A 63 21.76 -3.26 -3.94
N LEU A 64 21.05 -3.76 -4.96
CA LEU A 64 19.64 -4.10 -4.85
C LEU A 64 19.40 -5.18 -3.78
N LYS A 65 20.21 -6.22 -3.71
CA LYS A 65 20.12 -7.27 -2.68
C LYS A 65 20.43 -6.75 -1.27
N ALA A 66 21.28 -5.75 -1.15
CA ALA A 66 21.62 -5.15 0.14
C ALA A 66 20.51 -4.20 0.65
N CYS A 67 19.77 -3.57 -0.26
CA CYS A 67 18.77 -2.57 0.04
C CYS A 67 17.37 -3.18 0.26
N ASP A 68 16.98 -4.18 -0.52
CA ASP A 68 15.70 -4.87 -0.37
C ASP A 68 15.87 -6.11 0.51
N LYS A 69 15.54 -5.97 1.79
CA LYS A 69 15.55 -7.05 2.79
C LYS A 69 14.17 -7.69 2.97
N GLY A 70 13.19 -7.23 2.21
CA GLY A 70 11.84 -7.82 2.19
C GLY A 70 11.85 -9.25 1.64
N GLY A 71 10.97 -10.09 2.16
CA GLY A 71 10.82 -11.46 1.66
C GLY A 71 11.91 -12.43 2.08
N MET A 72 12.73 -12.10 3.08
CA MET A 72 13.69 -13.07 3.64
C MET A 72 12.95 -14.27 4.23
N ILE A 73 13.29 -15.45 3.76
CA ILE A 73 12.72 -16.72 4.21
C ILE A 73 13.83 -17.54 4.87
N PHE A 74 13.64 -17.86 6.14
CA PHE A 74 14.52 -18.79 6.84
C PHE A 74 14.14 -20.24 6.48
N GLN A 75 15.12 -21.06 6.16
CA GLN A 75 14.91 -22.49 5.96
C GLN A 75 14.88 -23.18 7.33
N PRO A 76 13.73 -23.73 7.75
CA PRO A 76 13.68 -24.50 8.99
C PRO A 76 14.36 -25.85 8.80
N GLU A 77 14.84 -26.44 9.90
CA GLU A 77 15.28 -27.83 9.86
C GLU A 77 14.08 -28.75 9.55
N PRO A 78 14.23 -29.72 8.63
CA PRO A 78 13.15 -30.65 8.35
C PRO A 78 12.81 -31.50 9.58
N GLY A 79 11.53 -31.56 9.95
CA GLY A 79 11.09 -32.29 11.12
C GLY A 79 9.58 -32.16 11.37
N VAL A 80 9.11 -32.85 12.41
CA VAL A 80 7.75 -32.69 12.92
C VAL A 80 7.81 -31.85 14.18
N TYR A 81 7.07 -30.75 14.18
CA TYR A 81 7.02 -29.83 15.30
C TYR A 81 5.61 -29.82 15.90
N GLU A 82 5.53 -30.07 17.21
CA GLU A 82 4.27 -30.03 17.96
C GLU A 82 4.11 -28.63 18.61
N GLN A 83 2.86 -28.24 18.90
CA GLN A 83 2.50 -27.00 19.59
C GLN A 83 3.01 -25.72 18.89
N VAL A 84 2.99 -25.73 17.57
CA VAL A 84 3.43 -24.57 16.77
C VAL A 84 2.41 -23.44 16.86
N HIS A 85 2.88 -22.22 17.15
CA HIS A 85 2.07 -21.00 17.16
C HIS A 85 2.50 -20.08 16.02
N GLN A 86 1.54 -19.51 15.32
CA GLN A 86 1.79 -18.53 14.26
C GLN A 86 1.44 -17.13 14.74
N ILE A 87 2.38 -16.20 14.61
CA ILE A 87 2.18 -14.76 14.87
C ILE A 87 2.35 -14.02 13.56
N ASP A 88 1.41 -13.15 13.22
CA ASP A 88 1.43 -12.32 12.02
C ASP A 88 1.05 -10.88 12.33
N PHE A 89 1.69 -9.93 11.64
CA PHE A 89 1.40 -8.50 11.80
C PHE A 89 0.25 -8.06 10.88
N THR A 90 -0.73 -7.39 11.45
CA THR A 90 -1.81 -6.81 10.65
C THR A 90 -1.30 -5.65 9.80
N SER A 91 -1.26 -5.83 8.46
CA SER A 91 -0.84 -4.77 7.52
C SER A 91 0.56 -4.20 7.82
N LEU A 92 1.55 -5.08 7.98
CA LEU A 92 2.91 -4.72 8.42
C LEU A 92 3.48 -3.49 7.71
N TYR A 93 3.66 -3.53 6.40
CA TYR A 93 4.26 -2.43 5.65
C TYR A 93 3.46 -1.11 5.71
N PRO A 94 2.13 -1.10 5.52
CA PRO A 94 1.34 0.11 5.76
C PRO A 94 1.49 0.67 7.18
N SER A 95 1.58 -0.19 8.19
CA SER A 95 1.79 0.23 9.57
C SER A 95 3.17 0.86 9.79
N ILE A 96 4.20 0.35 9.13
CA ILE A 96 5.55 0.92 9.14
C ILE A 96 5.54 2.30 8.47
N ILE A 97 4.95 2.44 7.29
CA ILE A 97 4.82 3.72 6.58
C ILE A 97 4.19 4.79 7.49
N VAL A 98 3.09 4.44 8.16
CA VAL A 98 2.38 5.37 9.03
C VAL A 98 3.17 5.68 10.31
N LYS A 99 3.70 4.65 10.98
CA LYS A 99 4.40 4.79 12.26
C LYS A 99 5.68 5.62 12.16
N TYR A 100 6.43 5.42 11.08
CA TYR A 100 7.72 6.09 10.87
C TYR A 100 7.62 7.28 9.90
N ASN A 101 6.41 7.69 9.55
CA ASN A 101 6.15 8.84 8.68
C ASN A 101 6.92 8.77 7.35
N LEU A 102 6.92 7.59 6.70
CA LEU A 102 7.69 7.35 5.49
C LEU A 102 6.97 7.87 4.24
N SER A 103 7.58 8.84 3.58
CA SER A 103 7.09 9.47 2.36
C SER A 103 8.28 10.08 1.59
N PRO A 104 8.20 10.29 0.26
CA PRO A 104 9.32 10.86 -0.48
C PRO A 104 9.86 12.17 0.12
N GLU A 105 8.98 13.08 0.50
CA GLU A 105 9.36 14.36 1.09
C GLU A 105 9.96 14.24 2.50
N THR A 106 9.64 13.20 3.24
CA THR A 106 10.16 13.02 4.61
C THR A 106 11.53 12.34 4.65
N ILE A 107 12.06 11.92 3.50
CA ILE A 107 13.43 11.40 3.41
C ILE A 107 14.44 12.50 3.74
N GLU A 108 14.23 13.68 3.19
CA GLU A 108 15.09 14.86 3.38
C GLU A 108 14.58 15.77 4.53
N HIS A 109 13.26 15.77 4.77
CA HIS A 109 12.59 16.61 5.75
C HIS A 109 11.75 15.78 6.73
N PRO A 110 12.39 15.05 7.66
CA PRO A 110 11.70 14.13 8.57
C PRO A 110 10.76 14.83 9.56
N GLU A 111 10.93 16.14 9.75
CA GLU A 111 10.06 17.00 10.57
C GLU A 111 8.69 17.28 9.95
N GLN A 112 8.55 17.08 8.65
CA GLN A 112 7.29 17.30 7.95
C GLN A 112 6.35 16.11 8.10
N THR A 113 5.04 16.35 7.99
CA THR A 113 4.06 15.27 7.89
C THR A 113 4.02 14.74 6.47
N GLY A 114 4.35 13.47 6.30
CA GLY A 114 4.42 12.81 5.00
C GLY A 114 3.04 12.65 4.35
N PHE A 115 2.97 12.91 3.04
CA PHE A 115 1.76 12.71 2.25
C PHE A 115 1.33 11.24 2.25
N LEU A 116 2.24 10.33 1.88
CA LEU A 116 1.93 8.89 1.85
C LEU A 116 1.52 8.39 3.24
N SER A 117 2.25 8.75 4.28
CA SER A 117 1.92 8.39 5.66
C SER A 117 0.50 8.79 6.02
N THR A 118 0.10 10.01 5.69
CA THR A 118 -1.25 10.54 5.98
C THR A 118 -2.34 9.81 5.19
N VAL A 119 -2.11 9.59 3.89
CA VAL A 119 -3.08 8.96 2.98
C VAL A 119 -3.25 7.48 3.32
N ILE A 120 -2.15 6.79 3.60
CA ILE A 120 -2.16 5.37 4.00
C ILE A 120 -2.76 5.18 5.39
N SER A 121 -2.55 6.12 6.34
CA SER A 121 -3.20 6.09 7.65
C SER A 121 -4.72 6.06 7.53
N SER A 122 -5.28 6.87 6.63
CA SER A 122 -6.73 6.90 6.37
C SER A 122 -7.25 5.56 5.86
N LEU A 123 -6.56 4.93 4.90
CA LEU A 123 -6.91 3.60 4.40
C LEU A 123 -6.75 2.50 5.46
N LEU A 124 -5.68 2.57 6.25
CA LEU A 124 -5.40 1.59 7.29
C LEU A 124 -6.49 1.60 8.37
N ASN A 125 -6.88 2.80 8.83
CA ASN A 125 -7.94 2.95 9.81
C ASN A 125 -9.29 2.45 9.26
N LEU A 126 -9.61 2.79 8.01
CA LEU A 126 -10.81 2.29 7.33
C LEU A 126 -10.80 0.76 7.23
N ARG A 127 -9.66 0.15 6.92
CA ARG A 127 -9.54 -1.31 6.88
C ARG A 127 -9.70 -1.96 8.25
N ILE A 128 -9.09 -1.42 9.30
CA ILE A 128 -9.22 -1.93 10.66
C ILE A 128 -10.69 -1.95 11.08
N GLU A 129 -11.41 -0.87 10.84
CA GLU A 129 -12.84 -0.77 11.13
C GLU A 129 -13.66 -1.74 10.28
N THR A 130 -13.38 -1.84 8.98
CA THR A 130 -14.05 -2.78 8.07
C THR A 130 -13.82 -4.22 8.49
N LYS A 131 -12.59 -4.58 8.88
CA LYS A 131 -12.24 -5.93 9.35
C LYS A 131 -12.99 -6.28 10.65
N ARG A 132 -13.21 -5.30 11.52
CA ARG A 132 -14.01 -5.46 12.74
C ARG A 132 -15.47 -5.73 12.39
N ARG A 133 -16.08 -4.90 11.52
CA ARG A 133 -17.48 -5.04 11.07
C ARG A 133 -17.74 -6.33 10.30
N LYS A 134 -16.78 -6.81 9.54
CA LYS A 134 -16.85 -8.07 8.80
C LYS A 134 -17.12 -9.29 9.72
N LYS A 135 -16.72 -9.24 10.99
CA LYS A 135 -16.99 -10.33 11.95
C LYS A 135 -18.46 -10.53 12.22
N THR A 136 -19.25 -9.46 12.16
CA THR A 136 -20.69 -9.46 12.43
C THR A 136 -21.55 -9.36 11.18
N ASN A 137 -20.98 -8.83 10.09
CA ASN A 137 -21.71 -8.62 8.83
C ASN A 137 -20.84 -9.03 7.63
N PRO A 138 -21.19 -10.14 6.95
CA PRO A 138 -20.46 -10.63 5.75
C PRO A 138 -20.42 -9.64 4.60
N ASP A 139 -21.31 -8.67 4.56
CA ASP A 139 -21.36 -7.62 3.53
C ASP A 139 -20.07 -6.79 3.43
N TYR A 140 -19.31 -6.74 4.51
CA TYR A 140 -18.02 -6.05 4.53
C TYR A 140 -16.86 -6.86 3.94
N ALA A 141 -17.09 -8.12 3.55
CA ALA A 141 -16.01 -8.98 3.02
C ALA A 141 -15.37 -8.41 1.75
N GLY A 142 -16.18 -7.96 0.80
CA GLY A 142 -15.68 -7.35 -0.45
C GLY A 142 -14.96 -6.02 -0.21
N ILE A 143 -15.43 -5.22 0.74
CA ILE A 143 -14.79 -3.96 1.13
C ILE A 143 -13.41 -4.24 1.78
N ASP A 144 -13.35 -5.19 2.73
CA ASP A 144 -12.08 -5.60 3.36
C ASP A 144 -11.08 -6.13 2.33
N SER A 145 -11.57 -6.90 1.34
CA SER A 145 -10.73 -7.42 0.26
C SER A 145 -10.09 -6.31 -0.57
N VAL A 146 -10.87 -5.35 -1.03
CA VAL A 146 -10.35 -4.22 -1.82
C VAL A 146 -9.35 -3.39 -1.02
N LEU A 147 -9.68 -3.05 0.23
CA LEU A 147 -8.78 -2.28 1.10
C LEU A 147 -7.47 -3.04 1.39
N LYS A 148 -7.56 -4.37 1.58
CA LYS A 148 -6.38 -5.23 1.74
C LYS A 148 -5.46 -5.12 0.52
N TRP A 149 -6.01 -5.29 -0.67
CA TRP A 149 -5.22 -5.24 -1.90
C TRP A 149 -4.62 -3.87 -2.18
N MET A 150 -5.36 -2.78 -1.93
CA MET A 150 -4.82 -1.42 -2.06
C MET A 150 -3.63 -1.20 -1.11
N LEU A 151 -3.75 -1.61 0.15
CA LEU A 151 -2.69 -1.45 1.14
C LEU A 151 -1.46 -2.34 0.86
N VAL A 152 -1.66 -3.58 0.41
CA VAL A 152 -0.55 -4.47 0.01
C VAL A 152 0.19 -3.90 -1.19
N THR A 153 -0.55 -3.42 -2.18
CA THR A 153 0.03 -2.90 -3.42
C THR A 153 0.74 -1.55 -3.19
N CYS A 154 0.29 -0.75 -2.22
CA CYS A 154 0.91 0.53 -1.88
C CYS A 154 2.42 0.38 -1.61
N PHE A 155 2.83 -0.62 -0.84
CA PHE A 155 4.24 -0.90 -0.58
C PHE A 155 5.03 -1.13 -1.88
N GLY A 156 4.55 -2.02 -2.77
CA GLY A 156 5.21 -2.26 -4.06
C GLY A 156 5.31 -1.01 -4.94
N TYR A 157 4.33 -0.11 -4.82
CA TYR A 157 4.33 1.14 -5.58
C TYR A 157 5.30 2.19 -5.03
N THR A 158 5.74 2.09 -3.79
CA THR A 158 6.82 2.97 -3.30
C THR A 158 8.13 2.74 -4.03
N GLY A 159 8.42 1.50 -4.46
CA GLY A 159 9.59 1.15 -5.27
C GLY A 159 9.33 1.11 -6.79
N TYR A 160 8.09 1.34 -7.25
CA TYR A 160 7.78 1.27 -8.67
C TYR A 160 8.24 2.53 -9.40
N ARG A 161 9.06 2.35 -10.44
CA ARG A 161 9.69 3.44 -11.22
C ARG A 161 8.70 4.50 -11.72
N ASN A 162 7.51 4.07 -12.13
CA ASN A 162 6.51 4.97 -12.72
C ASN A 162 5.46 5.47 -11.72
N ALA A 163 5.54 5.08 -10.44
CA ALA A 163 4.64 5.58 -9.42
C ALA A 163 4.89 7.07 -9.16
N LYS A 164 3.84 7.87 -9.19
CA LYS A 164 3.93 9.34 -9.07
C LYS A 164 4.49 9.78 -7.71
N PHE A 165 4.13 9.06 -6.66
CA PHE A 165 4.53 9.31 -5.27
C PHE A 165 5.51 8.23 -4.73
N GLY A 166 6.08 7.40 -5.62
CA GLY A 166 7.06 6.39 -5.24
C GLY A 166 8.49 6.95 -5.25
N GLN A 167 9.32 6.46 -4.33
CA GLN A 167 10.76 6.69 -4.28
C GLN A 167 11.44 5.44 -3.71
N ILE A 168 12.50 4.96 -4.36
CA ILE A 168 13.16 3.71 -3.95
C ILE A 168 13.68 3.78 -2.53
N GLN A 169 14.17 4.93 -2.08
CA GLN A 169 14.66 5.13 -0.72
C GLN A 169 13.55 4.94 0.33
N VAL A 170 12.31 5.30 0.01
CA VAL A 170 11.15 5.01 0.87
C VAL A 170 10.93 3.50 0.96
N HIS A 171 10.97 2.82 -0.19
CA HIS A 171 10.83 1.36 -0.25
C HIS A 171 11.89 0.64 0.61
N GLU A 172 13.15 1.04 0.48
CA GLU A 172 14.27 0.50 1.24
C GLU A 172 14.16 0.70 2.75
N ARG A 173 13.58 1.84 3.19
CA ARG A 173 13.36 2.10 4.61
C ARG A 173 12.19 1.30 5.21
N ILE A 174 11.31 0.76 4.37
CA ILE A 174 10.19 -0.07 4.81
C ILE A 174 10.64 -1.53 5.03
N THR A 175 11.61 -2.01 4.26
CA THR A 175 12.15 -3.38 4.34
C THR A 175 13.36 -3.48 5.25
#